data_688c4ed5233feb30fa9532c73c7cbd78
#
_entry.id   688c4ed5233feb30fa9532c73c7cbd78
#
_cell.length_a   1.000
_cell.length_b   1.000
_cell.length_c   1.000
_cell.angle_alpha   90.00
_cell.angle_beta   90.00
_cell.angle_gamma   90.00
#
_symmetry.space_group_name_H-M   'P 1'
#
loop_
_entity.id
_entity.type
_entity.pdbx_description
1 polymer ?
#
loop_
_entity_poly.entity_id
_entity_poly.type
_entity_poly.pdbx_seq_one_letter_code
_entity_poly.pdbx_strand_id
1 'polypeptide(L)'
;MPELTDNQIADLRVLKHRCAALGAELVIIGAIAYQIHFPAESRHTGDIDFAVALDLDEFAELERRLLADGWVRFANREHRWRSAQATILDMIPAGPKLREAKQITWPISQFKMSLVGFDHVFATAQPVQLAPDLTLKVISSTALMLLKIVAFMDDPQRRVKDLMTYGACFCNMKPTASGYSRT
;
A
#
# COMPACT_ATOMS: atom_id res chain seq x y z
N MET A 1 -12.18 5.02 -11.30
CA MET A 1 -12.04 4.09 -10.16
C MET A 1 -11.42 2.81 -10.68
N PRO A 2 -10.48 2.17 -9.97
CA PRO A 2 -10.00 0.85 -10.36
C PRO A 2 -11.16 -0.14 -10.39
N GLU A 3 -11.18 -1.00 -11.40
CA GLU A 3 -12.18 -2.08 -11.49
C GLU A 3 -11.75 -3.23 -10.59
N LEU A 4 -12.26 -3.25 -9.36
CA LEU A 4 -12.08 -4.37 -8.44
C LEU A 4 -13.17 -5.40 -8.70
N THR A 5 -12.81 -6.69 -8.74
CA THR A 5 -13.77 -7.79 -8.84
C THR A 5 -14.53 -7.98 -7.51
N ASP A 6 -15.68 -8.64 -7.56
CA ASP A 6 -16.44 -8.98 -6.34
C ASP A 6 -15.62 -9.80 -5.36
N ASN A 7 -14.78 -10.71 -5.86
CA ASN A 7 -13.86 -11.49 -5.04
C ASN A 7 -12.84 -10.61 -4.31
N GLN A 8 -12.23 -9.66 -5.02
CA GLN A 8 -11.30 -8.70 -4.41
C GLN A 8 -12.00 -7.86 -3.34
N ILE A 9 -13.21 -7.37 -3.63
CA ILE A 9 -13.99 -6.60 -2.66
C ILE A 9 -14.31 -7.44 -1.41
N ALA A 10 -14.69 -8.72 -1.57
CA ALA A 10 -14.94 -9.62 -0.45
C ALA A 10 -13.68 -9.83 0.42
N ASP A 11 -12.54 -10.09 -0.21
CA ASP A 11 -11.25 -10.26 0.48
C ASP A 11 -10.82 -8.97 1.21
N LEU A 12 -11.03 -7.81 0.60
CA LEU A 12 -10.72 -6.52 1.23
C LEU A 12 -11.58 -6.24 2.46
N ARG A 13 -12.84 -6.69 2.48
CA ARG A 13 -13.69 -6.62 3.68
C ARG A 13 -13.12 -7.49 4.80
N VAL A 14 -12.70 -8.72 4.49
CA VAL A 14 -12.07 -9.61 5.48
C VAL A 14 -10.82 -8.96 6.04
N LEU A 15 -9.89 -8.50 5.18
CA LEU A 15 -8.65 -7.87 5.61
C LEU A 15 -8.92 -6.64 6.48
N LYS A 16 -9.82 -5.74 6.06
CA LYS A 16 -10.22 -4.56 6.83
C LYS A 16 -10.73 -4.95 8.22
N HIS A 17 -11.59 -5.97 8.31
CA HIS A 17 -12.14 -6.43 9.57
C HIS A 17 -11.04 -6.99 10.50
N ARG A 18 -10.10 -7.79 9.95
CA ARG A 18 -8.99 -8.35 10.72
C ARG A 18 -8.02 -7.27 11.23
N CYS A 19 -7.70 -6.28 10.40
CA CYS A 19 -6.89 -5.14 10.84
C CYS A 19 -7.62 -4.30 11.91
N ALA A 20 -8.89 -4.00 11.72
CA ALA A 20 -9.69 -3.24 12.69
C ALA A 20 -9.78 -3.95 14.06
N ALA A 21 -9.90 -5.28 14.08
CA ALA A 21 -9.90 -6.08 15.29
C ALA A 21 -8.55 -6.11 16.06
N LEU A 22 -7.49 -5.59 15.43
CA LEU A 22 -6.16 -5.35 16.03
C LEU A 22 -5.90 -3.85 16.27
N GLY A 23 -6.88 -2.98 16.04
CA GLY A 23 -6.70 -1.54 16.12
C GLY A 23 -5.77 -0.97 15.05
N ALA A 24 -5.50 -1.75 13.99
CA ALA A 24 -4.54 -1.39 12.96
C ALA A 24 -5.17 -0.55 11.84
N GLU A 25 -4.47 0.50 11.47
CA GLU A 25 -4.77 1.25 10.24
C GLU A 25 -4.28 0.48 9.01
N LEU A 26 -5.13 0.41 7.99
CA LEU A 26 -4.86 -0.23 6.70
C LEU A 26 -4.93 0.83 5.61
N VAL A 27 -3.85 0.97 4.82
CA VAL A 27 -3.75 1.96 3.75
C VAL A 27 -3.37 1.29 2.44
N ILE A 28 -4.16 1.51 1.40
CA ILE A 28 -3.81 1.09 0.03
C ILE A 28 -2.65 1.97 -0.45
N ILE A 29 -1.61 1.31 -0.95
CA ILE A 29 -0.44 1.91 -1.58
C ILE A 29 -0.29 1.34 -3.01
N GLY A 30 0.84 1.55 -3.67
CA GLY A 30 1.19 0.87 -4.92
C GLY A 30 0.31 1.20 -6.12
N ALA A 31 0.10 0.19 -6.98
CA ALA A 31 -0.52 0.39 -8.29
C ALA A 31 -2.02 0.72 -8.22
N ILE A 32 -2.77 0.16 -7.28
CA ILE A 32 -4.18 0.50 -7.10
C ILE A 32 -4.35 1.94 -6.64
N ALA A 33 -3.51 2.41 -5.69
CA ALA A 33 -3.50 3.82 -5.29
C ALA A 33 -3.18 4.74 -6.48
N TYR A 34 -2.24 4.33 -7.33
CA TYR A 34 -1.91 5.05 -8.56
C TYR A 34 -3.13 5.17 -9.49
N GLN A 35 -3.85 4.09 -9.75
CA GLN A 35 -5.07 4.09 -10.58
C GLN A 35 -6.18 4.99 -10.02
N ILE A 36 -6.29 5.07 -8.70
CA ILE A 36 -7.27 5.95 -8.05
C ILE A 36 -6.94 7.43 -8.32
N HIS A 37 -5.65 7.79 -8.23
CA HIS A 37 -5.22 9.17 -8.44
C HIS A 37 -5.10 9.55 -9.92
N PHE A 38 -4.76 8.61 -10.80
CA PHE A 38 -4.46 8.82 -12.22
C PHE A 38 -5.20 7.83 -13.10
N PRO A 39 -6.54 7.89 -13.16
CA PRO A 39 -7.35 6.88 -13.85
C PRO A 39 -7.13 6.81 -15.36
N ALA A 40 -6.69 7.91 -15.99
CA ALA A 40 -6.39 7.95 -17.42
C ALA A 40 -5.11 7.18 -17.81
N GLU A 41 -4.23 6.90 -16.85
CA GLU A 41 -2.93 6.26 -17.06
C GLU A 41 -2.89 4.85 -16.43
N SER A 42 -4.05 4.28 -16.14
CA SER A 42 -4.14 3.01 -15.46
C SER A 42 -3.64 1.85 -16.34
N ARG A 43 -2.77 1.03 -15.77
CA ARG A 43 -2.44 -0.29 -16.31
C ARG A 43 -2.99 -1.36 -15.37
N HIS A 44 -3.41 -2.47 -15.91
CA HIS A 44 -3.83 -3.60 -15.09
C HIS A 44 -2.72 -4.03 -14.12
N THR A 45 -3.08 -4.21 -12.85
CA THR A 45 -2.25 -4.86 -11.84
C THR A 45 -2.98 -6.08 -11.30
N GLY A 46 -2.22 -7.15 -11.05
CA GLY A 46 -2.76 -8.40 -10.52
C GLY A 46 -2.72 -8.48 -8.99
N ASP A 47 -2.11 -7.48 -8.35
CA ASP A 47 -1.90 -7.44 -6.90
C ASP A 47 -2.37 -6.10 -6.31
N ILE A 48 -2.68 -6.14 -5.02
CA ILE A 48 -3.07 -4.95 -4.24
C ILE A 48 -2.07 -4.79 -3.10
N ASP A 49 -1.42 -3.64 -3.06
CA ASP A 49 -0.39 -3.32 -2.07
C ASP A 49 -0.97 -2.57 -0.89
N PHE A 50 -0.57 -2.95 0.33
CA PHE A 50 -0.99 -2.33 1.57
C PHE A 50 0.18 -1.97 2.48
N ALA A 51 0.07 -0.83 3.16
CA ALA A 51 0.76 -0.55 4.40
C ALA A 51 -0.19 -0.84 5.58
N VAL A 52 0.30 -1.59 6.56
CA VAL A 52 -0.46 -1.97 7.75
C VAL A 52 0.24 -1.40 8.98
N ALA A 53 -0.45 -0.60 9.79
CA ALA A 53 0.12 0.07 10.95
C ALA A 53 0.29 -0.89 12.15
N LEU A 54 1.05 -1.96 11.95
CA LEU A 54 1.41 -2.97 12.96
C LEU A 54 2.93 -3.15 12.99
N ASP A 55 3.47 -3.31 14.18
CA ASP A 55 4.83 -3.82 14.36
C ASP A 55 4.86 -5.35 14.14
N LEU A 56 6.05 -5.95 14.02
CA LEU A 56 6.18 -7.36 13.59
C LEU A 56 5.43 -8.34 14.49
N ASP A 57 5.41 -8.11 15.81
CA ASP A 57 4.74 -8.99 16.76
C ASP A 57 3.22 -8.99 16.53
N GLU A 58 2.63 -7.82 16.35
CA GLU A 58 1.21 -7.64 16.06
C GLU A 58 0.85 -8.13 14.66
N PHE A 59 1.77 -7.93 13.69
CA PHE A 59 1.61 -8.43 12.33
C PHE A 59 1.59 -9.97 12.30
N ALA A 60 2.40 -10.65 13.11
CA ALA A 60 2.34 -12.10 13.25
C ALA A 60 0.96 -12.59 13.73
N GLU A 61 0.28 -11.83 14.59
CA GLU A 61 -1.09 -12.15 15.00
C GLU A 61 -2.09 -11.95 13.84
N LEU A 62 -1.92 -10.91 13.01
CA LEU A 62 -2.71 -10.74 11.79
C LEU A 62 -2.51 -11.93 10.84
N GLU A 63 -1.25 -12.35 10.61
CA GLU A 63 -0.92 -13.51 9.79
C GLU A 63 -1.63 -14.77 10.28
N ARG A 64 -1.59 -15.04 11.59
CA ARG A 64 -2.26 -16.19 12.20
C ARG A 64 -3.77 -16.19 11.92
N ARG A 65 -4.42 -15.04 12.00
CA ARG A 65 -5.86 -14.89 11.70
C ARG A 65 -6.17 -15.11 10.24
N LEU A 66 -5.35 -14.57 9.35
CA LEU A 66 -5.53 -14.75 7.90
C LEU A 66 -5.33 -16.21 7.48
N LEU A 67 -4.34 -16.91 8.07
CA LEU A 67 -4.17 -18.35 7.87
C LEU A 67 -5.41 -19.15 8.30
N ALA A 68 -6.03 -18.79 9.44
CA ALA A 68 -7.27 -19.40 9.90
C ALA A 68 -8.46 -19.13 8.97
N ASP A 69 -8.45 -18.01 8.24
CA ASP A 69 -9.43 -17.66 7.19
C ASP A 69 -9.13 -18.35 5.83
N GLY A 70 -8.14 -19.24 5.77
CA GLY A 70 -7.78 -19.97 4.55
C GLY A 70 -6.89 -19.19 3.58
N TRP A 71 -6.30 -18.08 4.03
CA TRP A 71 -5.31 -17.36 3.24
C TRP A 71 -3.96 -18.09 3.26
N VAL A 72 -3.13 -17.89 2.23
CA VAL A 72 -1.85 -18.56 2.09
C VAL A 72 -0.76 -17.54 1.85
N ARG A 73 0.31 -17.59 2.67
CA ARG A 73 1.50 -16.79 2.46
C ARG A 73 2.43 -17.44 1.42
N PHE A 74 3.05 -16.64 0.57
CA PHE A 74 4.05 -17.14 -0.38
C PHE A 74 5.37 -17.44 0.35
N ALA A 75 5.92 -18.64 0.14
CA ALA A 75 7.12 -19.11 0.86
C ALA A 75 8.34 -18.19 0.71
N ASN A 76 8.55 -17.61 -0.49
CA ASN A 76 9.73 -16.80 -0.80
C ASN A 76 9.47 -15.28 -0.76
N ARG A 77 8.30 -14.87 -0.30
CA ARG A 77 7.91 -13.44 -0.22
C ARG A 77 7.00 -13.25 0.98
N GLU A 78 7.56 -12.95 2.13
CA GLU A 78 6.85 -12.86 3.41
C GLU A 78 5.71 -11.83 3.41
N HIS A 79 5.85 -10.77 2.63
CA HIS A 79 4.82 -9.74 2.46
C HIS A 79 3.67 -10.15 1.54
N ARG A 80 3.85 -11.23 0.72
CA ARG A 80 2.90 -11.61 -0.35
C ARG A 80 1.97 -12.73 0.10
N TRP A 81 0.69 -12.50 -0.13
CA TRP A 81 -0.39 -13.37 0.27
C TRP A 81 -1.34 -13.67 -0.88
N ARG A 82 -1.93 -14.84 -0.85
CA ARG A 82 -3.09 -15.20 -1.66
C ARG A 82 -4.26 -15.43 -0.73
N SER A 83 -5.35 -14.68 -0.95
CA SER A 83 -6.58 -14.83 -0.18
C SER A 83 -7.33 -16.12 -0.50
N ALA A 84 -8.39 -16.39 0.25
CA ALA A 84 -9.30 -17.51 0.00
C ALA A 84 -10.02 -17.40 -1.36
N GLN A 85 -10.23 -16.17 -1.89
CA GLN A 85 -10.83 -15.90 -3.19
C GLN A 85 -9.78 -15.71 -4.31
N ALA A 86 -8.52 -16.11 -4.03
CA ALA A 86 -7.39 -16.04 -4.94
C ALA A 86 -6.89 -14.61 -5.29
N THR A 87 -7.29 -13.58 -4.54
CA THR A 87 -6.69 -12.25 -4.66
C THR A 87 -5.24 -12.28 -4.19
N ILE A 88 -4.34 -11.64 -4.94
CA ILE A 88 -2.95 -11.45 -4.54
C ILE A 88 -2.82 -10.11 -3.82
N LEU A 89 -2.25 -10.14 -2.61
CA LEU A 89 -2.04 -8.96 -1.79
C LEU A 89 -0.59 -8.91 -1.29
N ASP A 90 -0.01 -7.73 -1.33
CA ASP A 90 1.27 -7.44 -0.69
C ASP A 90 1.00 -6.56 0.54
N MET A 91 1.33 -7.07 1.73
CA MET A 91 1.11 -6.39 3.00
C MET A 91 2.44 -6.07 3.67
N ILE A 92 2.68 -4.78 3.89
CA ILE A 92 3.92 -4.29 4.49
C ILE A 92 3.61 -3.79 5.89
N PRO A 93 4.08 -4.47 6.95
CA PRO A 93 3.97 -3.98 8.31
C PRO A 93 4.79 -2.70 8.47
N ALA A 94 4.18 -1.69 9.03
CA ALA A 94 4.78 -0.38 9.25
C ALA A 94 4.20 0.25 10.53
N GLY A 95 4.32 -0.47 11.64
CA GLY A 95 3.99 0.01 12.98
C GLY A 95 4.94 1.12 13.44
N PRO A 96 4.66 1.73 14.61
CA PRO A 96 5.44 2.86 15.09
C PRO A 96 6.93 2.56 15.23
N LYS A 97 7.30 1.41 15.80
CA LYS A 97 8.71 1.01 16.00
C LYS A 97 9.43 0.79 14.66
N LEU A 98 8.76 0.15 13.71
CA LEU A 98 9.30 -0.09 12.37
C LEU A 98 9.51 1.21 11.60
N ARG A 99 8.58 2.16 11.71
CA ARG A 99 8.73 3.49 11.08
C ARG A 99 9.84 4.31 11.72
N GLU A 100 9.99 4.27 13.04
CA GLU A 100 11.10 4.91 13.75
C GLU A 100 12.45 4.33 13.29
N ALA A 101 12.55 3.00 13.16
CA ALA A 101 13.73 2.32 12.63
C ALA A 101 13.95 2.57 11.13
N LYS A 102 12.92 3.07 10.40
CA LYS A 102 12.93 3.30 8.94
C LYS A 102 13.30 2.08 8.12
N GLN A 103 13.16 0.90 8.68
CA GLN A 103 13.53 -0.37 8.07
C GLN A 103 12.74 -1.51 8.69
N ILE A 104 12.41 -2.50 7.85
CA ILE A 104 11.97 -3.83 8.28
C ILE A 104 13.05 -4.85 7.92
N THR A 105 13.34 -5.77 8.85
CA THR A 105 14.08 -6.99 8.57
C THR A 105 13.09 -8.14 8.68
N TRP A 106 12.83 -8.80 7.55
CA TRP A 106 11.86 -9.88 7.48
C TRP A 106 12.35 -11.10 8.29
N PRO A 107 11.50 -11.69 9.16
CA PRO A 107 11.97 -12.70 10.13
C PRO A 107 12.56 -13.96 9.51
N ILE A 108 12.02 -14.43 8.38
CA ILE A 108 12.44 -15.69 7.75
C ILE A 108 13.57 -15.45 6.75
N SER A 109 13.36 -14.56 5.80
CA SER A 109 14.33 -14.31 4.72
C SER A 109 15.52 -13.46 5.16
N GLN A 110 15.42 -12.77 6.30
CA GLN A 110 16.38 -11.76 6.75
C GLN A 110 16.58 -10.61 5.75
N PHE A 111 15.71 -10.54 4.75
CA PHE A 111 15.74 -9.45 3.78
C PHE A 111 15.39 -8.12 4.47
N LYS A 112 16.17 -7.10 4.14
CA LYS A 112 15.96 -5.74 4.65
C LYS A 112 15.25 -4.89 3.61
N MET A 113 14.22 -4.18 4.03
CA MET A 113 13.47 -3.26 3.19
C MET A 113 13.35 -1.90 3.88
N SER A 114 13.57 -0.83 3.14
CA SER A 114 13.40 0.53 3.62
C SER A 114 11.92 0.84 3.91
N LEU A 115 11.67 1.51 5.03
CA LEU A 115 10.39 2.11 5.39
C LEU A 115 10.46 3.65 5.41
N VAL A 116 11.49 4.23 4.80
CA VAL A 116 11.59 5.69 4.63
C VAL A 116 10.36 6.19 3.88
N GLY A 117 9.71 7.21 4.43
CA GLY A 117 8.49 7.79 3.86
C GLY A 117 7.18 7.15 4.35
N PHE A 118 7.20 6.03 5.09
CA PHE A 118 5.98 5.39 5.59
C PHE A 118 5.22 6.21 6.63
N ASP A 119 5.87 7.14 7.33
CA ASP A 119 5.16 8.10 8.19
C ASP A 119 4.20 8.96 7.37
N HIS A 120 4.59 9.37 6.17
CA HIS A 120 3.73 10.14 5.27
C HIS A 120 2.57 9.31 4.71
N VAL A 121 2.72 7.98 4.61
CA VAL A 121 1.63 7.09 4.17
C VAL A 121 0.43 7.26 5.08
N PHE A 122 0.60 7.08 6.39
CA PHE A 122 -0.48 7.15 7.35
C PHE A 122 -0.96 8.58 7.60
N ALA A 123 -0.02 9.55 7.67
CA ALA A 123 -0.35 10.96 7.94
C ALA A 123 -1.20 11.62 6.84
N THR A 124 -1.09 11.14 5.58
CA THR A 124 -1.74 11.79 4.43
C THR A 124 -2.80 10.92 3.75
N ALA A 125 -3.01 9.70 4.23
CA ALA A 125 -4.00 8.80 3.65
C ALA A 125 -5.43 9.35 3.80
N GLN A 126 -6.22 9.21 2.74
CA GLN A 126 -7.59 9.68 2.68
C GLN A 126 -8.58 8.52 2.48
N PRO A 127 -9.77 8.57 3.08
CA PRO A 127 -10.78 7.55 2.87
C PRO A 127 -11.31 7.61 1.43
N VAL A 128 -11.38 6.46 0.78
CA VAL A 128 -11.95 6.28 -0.56
C VAL A 128 -12.96 5.15 -0.52
N GLN A 129 -14.15 5.41 -1.04
CA GLN A 129 -15.20 4.40 -1.17
C GLN A 129 -14.92 3.53 -2.40
N LEU A 130 -14.59 2.25 -2.19
CA LEU A 130 -14.29 1.28 -3.23
C LEU A 130 -15.52 0.45 -3.66
N ALA A 131 -16.46 0.29 -2.73
CA ALA A 131 -17.77 -0.34 -2.95
C ALA A 131 -18.80 0.32 -2.00
N PRO A 132 -20.11 0.11 -2.18
CA PRO A 132 -21.16 0.76 -1.38
C PRO A 132 -20.94 0.66 0.15
N ASP A 133 -20.36 -0.44 0.61
CA ASP A 133 -20.11 -0.76 2.02
C ASP A 133 -18.62 -0.89 2.36
N LEU A 134 -17.73 -0.59 1.42
CA LEU A 134 -16.29 -0.71 1.60
C LEU A 134 -15.58 0.64 1.36
N THR A 135 -15.19 1.27 2.45
CA THR A 135 -14.29 2.43 2.44
C THR A 135 -12.94 2.01 3.01
N LEU A 136 -11.84 2.28 2.29
CA LEU A 136 -10.47 2.08 2.75
C LEU A 136 -9.70 3.40 2.63
N LYS A 137 -8.65 3.53 3.44
CA LYS A 137 -7.71 4.64 3.27
C LYS A 137 -6.77 4.35 2.10
N VAL A 138 -6.49 5.40 1.34
CA VAL A 138 -5.58 5.38 0.19
C VAL A 138 -4.51 6.44 0.42
N ILE A 139 -3.26 6.09 0.19
CA ILE A 139 -2.12 7.00 0.25
C ILE A 139 -2.35 8.23 -0.63
N SER A 140 -1.90 9.41 -0.23
CA SER A 140 -1.93 10.58 -1.10
C SER A 140 -1.00 10.41 -2.32
N SER A 141 -1.30 11.10 -3.43
CA SER A 141 -0.45 11.06 -4.62
C SER A 141 1.00 11.47 -4.32
N THR A 142 1.20 12.49 -3.49
CA THR A 142 2.52 12.96 -3.09
C THR A 142 3.30 11.91 -2.30
N ALA A 143 2.67 11.27 -1.31
CA ALA A 143 3.34 10.23 -0.53
C ALA A 143 3.59 8.97 -1.36
N LEU A 144 2.67 8.63 -2.28
CA LEU A 144 2.88 7.53 -3.24
C LEU A 144 4.12 7.78 -4.11
N MET A 145 4.30 9.00 -4.59
CA MET A 145 5.48 9.38 -5.38
C MET A 145 6.75 9.29 -4.54
N LEU A 146 6.72 9.76 -3.29
CA LEU A 146 7.85 9.63 -2.37
C LEU A 146 8.27 8.18 -2.19
N LEU A 147 7.32 7.26 -1.91
CA LEU A 147 7.63 5.84 -1.76
C LEU A 147 8.26 5.23 -3.02
N LYS A 148 7.81 5.64 -4.20
CA LYS A 148 8.38 5.17 -5.45
C LYS A 148 9.82 5.67 -5.64
N ILE A 149 10.12 6.94 -5.30
CA ILE A 149 11.49 7.49 -5.34
C ILE A 149 12.38 6.69 -4.39
N VAL A 150 11.96 6.47 -3.15
CA VAL A 150 12.70 5.68 -2.17
C VAL A 150 12.96 4.27 -2.70
N ALA A 151 11.93 3.59 -3.21
CA ALA A 151 12.08 2.25 -3.78
C ALA A 151 13.05 2.20 -4.98
N PHE A 152 13.04 3.25 -5.81
CA PHE A 152 14.01 3.38 -6.91
C PHE A 152 15.44 3.59 -6.37
N MET A 153 15.63 4.41 -5.35
CA MET A 153 16.94 4.63 -4.74
C MET A 153 17.50 3.35 -4.09
N ASP A 154 16.63 2.52 -3.52
CA ASP A 154 17.01 1.23 -2.91
C ASP A 154 17.44 0.18 -3.95
N ASP A 155 16.81 0.13 -5.14
CA ASP A 155 17.13 -0.81 -6.22
C ASP A 155 16.95 -0.18 -7.61
N PRO A 156 17.86 0.71 -8.04
CA PRO A 156 17.73 1.43 -9.31
C PRO A 156 17.62 0.54 -10.54
N GLN A 157 18.33 -0.60 -10.54
CA GLN A 157 18.37 -1.48 -11.72
C GLN A 157 17.04 -2.17 -12.00
N ARG A 158 16.30 -2.55 -10.95
CA ARG A 158 14.99 -3.22 -11.06
C ARG A 158 13.82 -2.26 -11.14
N ARG A 159 13.99 -1.01 -10.68
CA ARG A 159 12.93 -0.03 -10.49
C ARG A 159 12.89 1.10 -11.53
N VAL A 160 13.65 1.00 -12.64
CA VAL A 160 13.60 1.98 -13.75
C VAL A 160 12.17 2.22 -14.25
N LYS A 161 11.33 1.18 -14.26
CA LYS A 161 9.91 1.29 -14.64
C LYS A 161 9.12 2.28 -13.77
N ASP A 162 9.51 2.40 -12.51
CA ASP A 162 8.86 3.31 -11.57
C ASP A 162 9.13 4.78 -11.95
N LEU A 163 10.32 5.12 -12.45
CA LEU A 163 10.64 6.47 -12.93
C LEU A 163 9.87 6.86 -14.20
N MET A 164 9.66 5.94 -15.13
CA MET A 164 8.88 6.24 -16.34
C MET A 164 7.44 6.63 -16.03
N THR A 165 6.89 6.06 -14.95
CA THR A 165 5.57 6.43 -14.43
C THR A 165 5.54 7.88 -13.91
N TYR A 166 6.68 8.44 -13.46
CA TYR A 166 6.77 9.81 -12.97
C TYR A 166 6.68 10.87 -14.05
N GLY A 167 7.28 10.63 -15.23
CA GLY A 167 7.22 11.59 -16.34
C GLY A 167 5.78 11.98 -16.66
N ALA A 168 4.89 11.01 -16.70
CA ALA A 168 3.47 11.21 -16.94
C ALA A 168 2.77 11.96 -15.78
N CYS A 169 3.11 11.65 -14.51
CA CYS A 169 2.51 12.32 -13.35
C CYS A 169 2.89 13.81 -13.26
N PHE A 170 4.15 14.16 -13.49
CA PHE A 170 4.60 15.56 -13.43
C PHE A 170 3.98 16.41 -14.54
N CYS A 171 3.76 15.84 -15.73
CA CYS A 171 3.12 16.54 -16.82
C CYS A 171 1.63 16.83 -16.57
N ASN A 172 0.96 16.03 -15.73
CA ASN A 172 -0.48 16.13 -15.44
C ASN A 172 -0.82 16.81 -14.10
N MET A 173 0.16 17.17 -13.28
CA MET A 173 -0.06 18.00 -12.09
C MET A 173 -0.40 19.43 -12.54
N LYS A 174 -1.69 19.76 -12.57
CA LYS A 174 -2.10 21.17 -12.68
C LYS A 174 -1.56 21.91 -11.44
N PRO A 175 -0.85 23.04 -11.60
CA PRO A 175 -0.46 23.86 -10.47
C PRO A 175 -1.73 24.28 -9.74
N THR A 176 -1.87 23.91 -8.47
CA THR A 176 -2.87 24.51 -7.61
C THR A 176 -2.55 25.99 -7.53
N ALA A 177 -3.41 26.81 -8.08
CA ALA A 177 -3.29 28.26 -7.97
C ALA A 177 -3.43 28.64 -6.49
N SER A 178 -2.32 28.69 -5.77
CA SER A 178 -2.20 29.32 -4.48
C SER A 178 -2.30 30.82 -4.74
N GLY A 179 -3.48 31.39 -4.41
CA GLY A 179 -3.72 32.82 -4.48
C GLY A 179 -2.80 33.56 -3.52
N TYR A 180 -1.64 33.96 -3.98
CA TYR A 180 -0.88 35.04 -3.39
C TYR A 180 -1.48 36.34 -3.87
N SER A 181 -2.44 36.88 -3.11
CA SER A 181 -2.84 38.28 -3.17
C SER A 181 -1.65 39.10 -2.66
N ARG A 182 -0.99 39.81 -3.54
CA ARG A 182 -0.09 40.91 -3.14
C ARG A 182 -0.96 42.11 -2.79
N THR A 183 -1.00 42.47 -1.55
CA THR A 183 -1.33 43.83 -1.06
C THR A 183 -0.04 44.56 -0.79
#